data_7fd750883eca7cb2af4fbacdcbee7ea7
#
_entry.id   7fd750883eca7cb2af4fbacdcbee7ea7
#
_cell.length_a   1.000
_cell.length_b   1.000
_cell.length_c   1.000
_cell.angle_alpha   90.00
_cell.angle_beta   90.00
_cell.angle_gamma   90.00
#
_symmetry.space_group_name_H-M   'P 1'
#
loop_
_entity.id
_entity.type
_entity.pdbx_description
1 polymer ?
#
loop_
_entity_poly.entity_id
_entity_poly.type
_entity_poly.pdbx_seq_one_letter_code
_entity_poly.pdbx_strand_id
1 'polypeptide(L)'
;ARGVPFETVINGITRARLEAQEKWGISSRLIMCFLRHLSEEFAFETLAQAQPFRRHIDGIGLDSGELGNPPSKFERVFAQARSQGFPAVAHAGEEGPPEYVWEALDLLKVVRIDHGVRSEEDEPLMQRLIAEQMPLTVCPLSNLKLKVVGDLSRHNLRRMLERGVLVTVNSDDPAYFGGYLNQNFIEL
;
A
#
# COMPACT_ATOMS: atom_id res chain seq x y z
N ALA A 1 12.52 16.01 0.21
CA ALA A 1 13.57 14.99 0.27
C ALA A 1 14.82 15.57 0.92
N ARG A 2 15.51 14.79 1.75
CA ARG A 2 16.73 15.25 2.48
C ARG A 2 18.00 15.16 1.62
N GLY A 3 17.87 15.06 0.28
CA GLY A 3 19.01 14.96 -0.64
C GLY A 3 19.84 13.68 -0.52
N VAL A 4 19.30 12.63 0.12
CA VAL A 4 20.00 11.35 0.21
C VAL A 4 19.84 10.62 -1.15
N PRO A 5 20.95 10.18 -1.79
CA PRO A 5 20.88 9.45 -3.05
C PRO A 5 20.07 8.16 -2.92
N PHE A 6 19.30 7.82 -3.96
CA PHE A 6 18.50 6.58 -4.01
C PHE A 6 19.36 5.33 -3.75
N GLU A 7 20.55 5.28 -4.35
CA GLU A 7 21.52 4.21 -4.15
C GLU A 7 21.86 3.99 -2.66
N THR A 8 22.08 5.05 -1.91
CA THR A 8 22.40 4.97 -0.48
C THR A 8 21.26 4.32 0.29
N VAL A 9 20.02 4.73 0.00
CA VAL A 9 18.81 4.20 0.66
C VAL A 9 18.62 2.72 0.32
N ILE A 10 18.61 2.36 -0.96
CA ILE A 10 18.34 0.98 -1.39
C ILE A 10 19.41 0.01 -0.91
N ASN A 11 20.68 0.42 -0.91
CA ASN A 11 21.79 -0.40 -0.44
C ASN A 11 21.70 -0.62 1.08
N GLY A 12 21.33 0.40 1.85
CA GLY A 12 21.11 0.28 3.30
C GLY A 12 19.99 -0.69 3.63
N ILE A 13 18.83 -0.56 2.99
CA ILE A 13 17.67 -1.44 3.15
C ILE A 13 18.03 -2.88 2.73
N THR A 14 18.68 -3.06 1.59
CA THR A 14 19.07 -4.39 1.09
C THR A 14 19.99 -5.09 2.06
N ARG A 15 20.99 -4.38 2.60
CA ARG A 15 21.90 -4.95 3.62
C ARG A 15 21.14 -5.39 4.86
N ALA A 16 20.25 -4.57 5.39
CA ALA A 16 19.45 -4.91 6.56
C ALA A 16 18.54 -6.13 6.32
N ARG A 17 17.92 -6.24 5.12
CA ARG A 17 17.10 -7.38 4.72
C ARG A 17 17.92 -8.69 4.69
N LEU A 18 19.10 -8.67 4.08
CA LEU A 18 19.98 -9.85 4.00
C LEU A 18 20.49 -10.27 5.38
N GLU A 19 20.87 -9.32 6.21
CA GLU A 19 21.29 -9.56 7.58
C GLU A 19 20.15 -10.17 8.43
N ALA A 20 18.92 -9.66 8.30
CA ALA A 20 17.75 -10.19 8.99
C ALA A 20 17.44 -11.63 8.57
N GLN A 21 17.56 -11.93 7.28
CA GLN A 21 17.36 -13.28 6.78
C GLN A 21 18.43 -14.25 7.28
N GLU A 22 19.70 -13.84 7.25
CA GLU A 22 20.83 -14.67 7.71
C GLU A 22 20.77 -14.95 9.22
N LYS A 23 20.54 -13.91 10.04
CA LYS A 23 20.60 -14.02 11.49
C LYS A 23 19.35 -14.61 12.13
N TRP A 24 18.17 -14.32 11.54
CA TRP A 24 16.87 -14.62 12.18
C TRP A 24 15.90 -15.38 11.29
N GLY A 25 16.28 -15.71 10.05
CA GLY A 25 15.40 -16.40 9.10
C GLY A 25 14.20 -15.53 8.64
N ILE A 26 14.26 -14.22 8.84
CA ILE A 26 13.16 -13.29 8.47
C ILE A 26 13.29 -12.93 7.00
N SER A 27 12.37 -13.43 6.17
CA SER A 27 12.26 -13.01 4.78
C SER A 27 11.41 -11.73 4.65
N SER A 28 11.72 -10.89 3.66
CA SER A 28 10.96 -9.68 3.38
C SER A 28 10.93 -9.35 1.88
N ARG A 29 9.91 -8.62 1.46
CA ARG A 29 9.76 -8.06 0.13
C ARG A 29 9.82 -6.54 0.21
N LEU A 30 10.34 -5.90 -0.83
CA LEU A 30 10.48 -4.45 -0.87
C LEU A 30 9.60 -3.87 -1.98
N ILE A 31 8.69 -2.99 -1.59
CA ILE A 31 7.85 -2.24 -2.50
C ILE A 31 8.35 -0.79 -2.48
N MET A 32 8.70 -0.26 -3.64
CA MET A 32 9.06 1.15 -3.79
C MET A 32 7.81 1.97 -4.08
N CYS A 33 7.48 2.89 -3.19
CA CYS A 33 6.28 3.70 -3.32
C CYS A 33 6.56 5.08 -3.90
N PHE A 34 5.64 5.56 -4.75
CA PHE A 34 5.58 6.94 -5.21
C PHE A 34 4.77 7.76 -4.22
N LEU A 35 5.28 8.95 -3.86
CA LEU A 35 4.63 9.87 -2.93
C LEU A 35 3.52 10.65 -3.67
N ARG A 36 2.26 10.31 -3.43
CA ARG A 36 1.12 10.81 -4.20
C ARG A 36 0.85 12.32 -4.05
N HIS A 37 1.38 12.96 -2.99
CA HIS A 37 1.30 14.41 -2.83
C HIS A 37 2.26 15.17 -3.75
N LEU A 38 3.22 14.47 -4.39
CA LEU A 38 4.11 15.04 -5.40
C LEU A 38 3.53 14.85 -6.82
N SER A 39 4.23 15.36 -7.83
CA SER A 39 3.81 15.21 -9.23
C SER A 39 4.14 13.82 -9.80
N GLU A 40 3.48 13.45 -10.90
CA GLU A 40 3.79 12.21 -11.63
C GLU A 40 5.21 12.27 -12.24
N GLU A 41 5.68 13.46 -12.63
CA GLU A 41 7.04 13.66 -13.13
C GLU A 41 8.08 13.25 -12.08
N PHE A 42 7.86 13.61 -10.81
CA PHE A 42 8.71 13.17 -9.71
C PHE A 42 8.69 11.64 -9.54
N ALA A 43 7.54 11.01 -9.76
CA ALA A 43 7.44 9.55 -9.74
C ALA A 43 8.22 8.91 -10.91
N PHE A 44 8.22 9.51 -12.11
CA PHE A 44 9.07 9.08 -13.22
C PHE A 44 10.56 9.19 -12.90
N GLU A 45 10.99 10.27 -12.27
CA GLU A 45 12.38 10.43 -11.81
C GLU A 45 12.76 9.33 -10.81
N THR A 46 11.86 9.03 -9.85
CA THR A 46 12.05 7.96 -8.86
C THR A 46 12.15 6.60 -9.54
N LEU A 47 11.27 6.32 -10.50
CA LEU A 47 11.30 5.07 -11.29
C LEU A 47 12.60 4.92 -12.08
N ALA A 48 13.10 6.01 -12.68
CA ALA A 48 14.37 6.00 -13.41
C ALA A 48 15.55 5.72 -12.48
N GLN A 49 15.60 6.32 -11.29
CA GLN A 49 16.63 6.06 -10.27
C GLN A 49 16.60 4.61 -9.75
N ALA A 50 15.45 3.97 -9.75
CA ALA A 50 15.28 2.60 -9.29
C ALA A 50 15.81 1.54 -10.29
N GLN A 51 15.94 1.88 -11.59
CA GLN A 51 16.29 0.91 -12.63
C GLN A 51 17.59 0.13 -12.37
N PRO A 52 18.70 0.75 -11.96
CA PRO A 52 19.94 0.02 -11.65
C PRO A 52 19.78 -0.98 -10.49
N PHE A 53 18.76 -0.79 -9.66
CA PHE A 53 18.48 -1.56 -8.46
C PHE A 53 17.26 -2.48 -8.60
N ARG A 54 16.73 -2.67 -9.81
CA ARG A 54 15.52 -3.44 -10.12
C ARG A 54 15.45 -4.79 -9.39
N ARG A 55 16.57 -5.49 -9.29
CA ARG A 55 16.68 -6.82 -8.63
C ARG A 55 16.37 -6.80 -7.12
N HIS A 56 16.41 -5.63 -6.48
CA HIS A 56 16.17 -5.46 -5.04
C HIS A 56 14.75 -4.99 -4.73
N ILE A 57 13.95 -4.69 -5.75
CA ILE A 57 12.61 -4.12 -5.64
C ILE A 57 11.62 -5.15 -6.17
N ASP A 58 10.70 -5.60 -5.31
CA ASP A 58 9.73 -6.65 -5.62
C ASP A 58 8.45 -6.09 -6.27
N GLY A 59 8.13 -4.81 -6.04
CA GLY A 59 6.97 -4.14 -6.63
C GLY A 59 7.03 -2.63 -6.50
N ILE A 60 6.06 -1.95 -7.07
CA ILE A 60 5.85 -0.51 -6.92
C ILE A 60 4.54 -0.22 -6.20
N GLY A 61 4.48 0.90 -5.50
CA GLY A 61 3.29 1.31 -4.76
C GLY A 61 2.98 2.80 -4.91
N LEU A 62 1.80 3.18 -4.45
CA LEU A 62 1.36 4.57 -4.28
C LEU A 62 1.01 4.78 -2.82
N ASP A 63 1.65 5.74 -2.15
CA ASP A 63 1.45 6.02 -0.74
C ASP A 63 1.33 7.51 -0.43
N SER A 64 1.35 7.86 0.88
CA SER A 64 1.24 9.23 1.39
C SER A 64 -0.20 9.75 1.36
N GLY A 65 -0.42 11.03 1.72
CA GLY A 65 -1.73 11.64 1.92
C GLY A 65 -2.70 11.42 0.76
N GLU A 66 -3.76 10.69 1.02
CA GLU A 66 -4.69 10.22 -0.01
C GLU A 66 -5.64 11.33 -0.48
N LEU A 67 -6.13 12.16 0.45
CA LEU A 67 -7.11 13.19 0.14
C LEU A 67 -6.60 14.21 -0.87
N GLY A 68 -7.36 14.40 -1.96
CA GLY A 68 -7.02 15.32 -3.05
C GLY A 68 -5.92 14.83 -3.99
N ASN A 69 -5.43 13.59 -3.83
CA ASN A 69 -4.40 13.00 -4.66
C ASN A 69 -4.86 11.66 -5.25
N PRO A 70 -5.78 11.67 -6.24
CA PRO A 70 -6.36 10.46 -6.81
C PRO A 70 -5.31 9.59 -7.52
N PRO A 71 -5.53 8.27 -7.60
CA PRO A 71 -4.67 7.36 -8.36
C PRO A 71 -4.52 7.72 -9.84
N SER A 72 -5.55 8.27 -10.48
CA SER A 72 -5.54 8.75 -11.87
C SER A 72 -4.37 9.67 -12.20
N LYS A 73 -3.90 10.44 -11.22
CA LYS A 73 -2.72 11.30 -11.36
C LYS A 73 -1.42 10.55 -11.72
N PHE A 74 -1.36 9.22 -11.50
CA PHE A 74 -0.16 8.38 -11.64
C PHE A 74 -0.31 7.28 -12.70
N GLU A 75 -1.33 7.36 -13.56
CA GLU A 75 -1.64 6.31 -14.53
C GLU A 75 -0.45 5.99 -15.45
N ARG A 76 0.23 7.00 -15.99
CA ARG A 76 1.31 6.83 -16.96
C ARG A 76 2.56 6.19 -16.33
N VAL A 77 2.96 6.64 -15.13
CA VAL A 77 4.13 6.07 -14.45
C VAL A 77 3.88 4.63 -14.02
N PHE A 78 2.67 4.30 -13.57
CA PHE A 78 2.29 2.91 -13.27
C PHE A 78 2.26 2.04 -14.52
N ALA A 79 1.73 2.54 -15.64
CA ALA A 79 1.77 1.82 -16.91
C ALA A 79 3.22 1.52 -17.35
N GLN A 80 4.12 2.50 -17.23
CA GLN A 80 5.54 2.31 -17.52
C GLN A 80 6.19 1.29 -16.58
N ALA A 81 5.95 1.38 -15.27
CA ALA A 81 6.51 0.44 -14.31
C ALA A 81 6.04 -1.00 -14.54
N ARG A 82 4.75 -1.19 -14.85
CA ARG A 82 4.22 -2.51 -15.23
C ARG A 82 4.84 -3.05 -16.51
N SER A 83 5.07 -2.20 -17.53
CA SER A 83 5.76 -2.62 -18.76
C SER A 83 7.20 -3.09 -18.51
N GLN A 84 7.80 -2.65 -17.42
CA GLN A 84 9.11 -3.07 -16.92
C GLN A 84 9.03 -4.31 -16.02
N GLY A 85 7.84 -4.90 -15.84
CA GLY A 85 7.61 -6.13 -15.09
C GLY A 85 7.46 -5.93 -13.57
N PHE A 86 7.18 -4.73 -13.07
CA PHE A 86 6.83 -4.52 -11.68
C PHE A 86 5.36 -4.82 -11.42
N PRO A 87 5.00 -5.68 -10.47
CA PRO A 87 3.66 -5.69 -9.92
C PRO A 87 3.37 -4.36 -9.19
N ALA A 88 2.12 -3.92 -9.27
CA ALA A 88 1.67 -2.65 -8.71
C ALA A 88 0.74 -2.86 -7.52
N VAL A 89 0.89 -2.04 -6.48
CA VAL A 89 -0.04 -1.93 -5.34
C VAL A 89 -0.36 -0.46 -5.10
N ALA A 90 -1.41 -0.15 -4.37
CA ALA A 90 -1.70 1.24 -4.01
C ALA A 90 -2.51 1.33 -2.72
N HIS A 91 -2.22 2.36 -1.90
CA HIS A 91 -3.15 2.84 -0.90
C HIS A 91 -4.35 3.44 -1.61
N ALA A 92 -5.54 2.95 -1.32
CA ALA A 92 -6.79 3.48 -1.84
C ALA A 92 -7.97 3.12 -0.94
N GLY A 93 -8.85 4.10 -0.70
CA GLY A 93 -10.01 3.90 0.17
C GLY A 93 -9.64 3.74 1.64
N GLU A 94 -8.60 4.40 2.11
CA GLU A 94 -8.32 4.64 3.52
C GLU A 94 -9.01 5.93 3.96
N GLU A 95 -8.46 7.09 3.59
CA GLU A 95 -9.08 8.40 3.80
C GLU A 95 -9.88 8.84 2.57
N GLY A 96 -9.44 8.46 1.38
CA GLY A 96 -10.07 8.77 0.10
C GLY A 96 -11.34 7.95 -0.15
N PRO A 97 -12.20 8.42 -1.07
CA PRO A 97 -13.47 7.77 -1.34
C PRO A 97 -13.33 6.46 -2.13
N PRO A 98 -14.38 5.63 -2.24
CA PRO A 98 -14.39 4.38 -3.00
C PRO A 98 -13.93 4.54 -4.46
N GLU A 99 -14.15 5.70 -5.07
CA GLU A 99 -13.71 6.02 -6.42
C GLU A 99 -12.18 5.87 -6.59
N TYR A 100 -11.39 6.12 -5.53
CA TYR A 100 -9.95 5.94 -5.59
C TYR A 100 -9.57 4.45 -5.64
N VAL A 101 -10.37 3.58 -5.05
CA VAL A 101 -10.20 2.13 -5.20
C VAL A 101 -10.51 1.70 -6.64
N TRP A 102 -11.61 2.22 -7.23
CA TRP A 102 -11.92 1.99 -8.64
C TRP A 102 -10.78 2.44 -9.56
N GLU A 103 -10.25 3.66 -9.36
CA GLU A 103 -9.12 4.16 -10.14
C GLU A 103 -7.85 3.31 -9.97
N ALA A 104 -7.54 2.86 -8.75
CA ALA A 104 -6.40 1.98 -8.51
C ALA A 104 -6.54 0.65 -9.27
N LEU A 105 -7.74 0.07 -9.27
CA LEU A 105 -8.03 -1.16 -10.02
C LEU A 105 -7.99 -0.94 -11.53
N ASP A 106 -8.65 0.11 -12.02
CA ASP A 106 -8.90 0.31 -13.45
C ASP A 106 -7.78 1.02 -14.19
N LEU A 107 -7.10 1.98 -13.56
CA LEU A 107 -6.05 2.77 -14.17
C LEU A 107 -4.66 2.26 -13.79
N LEU A 108 -4.41 2.05 -12.49
CA LEU A 108 -3.11 1.57 -12.04
C LEU A 108 -2.95 0.06 -12.22
N LYS A 109 -4.07 -0.70 -12.39
CA LYS A 109 -4.06 -2.16 -12.56
C LYS A 109 -3.30 -2.85 -11.42
N VAL A 110 -3.61 -2.46 -10.20
CA VAL A 110 -2.96 -3.01 -9.01
C VAL A 110 -3.36 -4.47 -8.78
N VAL A 111 -2.45 -5.21 -8.14
CA VAL A 111 -2.67 -6.60 -7.73
C VAL A 111 -3.01 -6.73 -6.24
N ARG A 112 -3.00 -5.62 -5.52
CA ARG A 112 -3.39 -5.49 -4.11
C ARG A 112 -3.76 -4.04 -3.83
N ILE A 113 -4.76 -3.84 -3.00
CA ILE A 113 -5.11 -2.53 -2.41
C ILE A 113 -4.57 -2.50 -0.98
N ASP A 114 -3.86 -1.44 -0.63
CA ASP A 114 -3.50 -1.18 0.75
C ASP A 114 -4.62 -0.38 1.42
N HIS A 115 -5.04 -0.79 2.61
CA HIS A 115 -6.22 -0.41 3.38
C HIS A 115 -7.54 -0.85 2.73
N GLY A 116 -8.14 -0.05 1.86
CA GLY A 116 -9.40 -0.37 1.16
C GLY A 116 -10.64 -0.37 2.06
N VAL A 117 -10.56 0.14 3.29
CA VAL A 117 -11.64 0.03 4.29
C VAL A 117 -12.91 0.78 3.88
N ARG A 118 -12.79 1.88 3.11
CA ARG A 118 -13.94 2.63 2.60
C ARG A 118 -14.63 1.99 1.39
N SER A 119 -14.10 0.87 0.89
CA SER A 119 -14.79 0.10 -0.16
C SER A 119 -16.17 -0.37 0.26
N GLU A 120 -16.43 -0.53 1.58
CA GLU A 120 -17.74 -0.92 2.11
C GLU A 120 -18.84 0.12 1.82
N GLU A 121 -18.48 1.35 1.49
CA GLU A 121 -19.42 2.43 1.13
C GLU A 121 -20.01 2.26 -0.29
N ASP A 122 -19.43 1.36 -1.11
CA ASP A 122 -19.82 1.11 -2.51
C ASP A 122 -20.07 -0.39 -2.73
N GLU A 123 -21.33 -0.78 -2.82
CA GLU A 123 -21.70 -2.19 -2.97
C GLU A 123 -21.22 -2.83 -4.28
N PRO A 124 -21.29 -2.19 -5.44
CA PRO A 124 -20.67 -2.70 -6.66
C PRO A 124 -19.16 -2.94 -6.51
N LEU A 125 -18.44 -2.04 -5.84
CA LEU A 125 -17.01 -2.22 -5.55
C LEU A 125 -16.76 -3.45 -4.68
N MET A 126 -17.53 -3.61 -3.61
CA MET A 126 -17.44 -4.77 -2.73
C MET A 126 -17.63 -6.07 -3.50
N GLN A 127 -18.64 -6.16 -4.37
CA GLN A 127 -18.89 -7.33 -5.21
C GLN A 127 -17.70 -7.62 -6.14
N ARG A 128 -17.10 -6.59 -6.71
CA ARG A 128 -15.90 -6.73 -7.55
C ARG A 128 -14.72 -7.27 -6.76
N LEU A 129 -14.42 -6.69 -5.59
CA LEU A 129 -13.31 -7.14 -4.73
C LEU A 129 -13.45 -8.61 -4.33
N ILE A 130 -14.69 -9.04 -4.01
CA ILE A 130 -15.01 -10.43 -3.68
C ILE A 130 -14.81 -11.33 -4.92
N ALA A 131 -15.38 -10.95 -6.05
CA ALA A 131 -15.32 -11.76 -7.28
C ALA A 131 -13.90 -11.94 -7.81
N GLU A 132 -13.10 -10.88 -7.78
CA GLU A 132 -11.70 -10.88 -8.22
C GLU A 132 -10.74 -11.41 -7.14
N GLN A 133 -11.23 -11.66 -5.92
CA GLN A 133 -10.40 -12.01 -4.75
C GLN A 133 -9.24 -11.03 -4.58
N MET A 134 -9.54 -9.73 -4.75
CA MET A 134 -8.55 -8.67 -4.62
C MET A 134 -8.07 -8.56 -3.17
N PRO A 135 -6.76 -8.73 -2.89
CA PRO A 135 -6.24 -8.65 -1.53
C PRO A 135 -6.28 -7.21 -0.99
N LEU A 136 -6.72 -7.06 0.26
CA LEU A 136 -6.64 -5.82 1.01
C LEU A 136 -5.69 -5.99 2.21
N THR A 137 -4.82 -5.01 2.45
CA THR A 137 -3.95 -4.97 3.64
C THR A 137 -4.51 -3.98 4.66
N VAL A 138 -5.40 -4.45 5.51
CA VAL A 138 -6.09 -3.60 6.49
C VAL A 138 -5.21 -3.38 7.73
N CYS A 139 -5.14 -2.13 8.20
CA CYS A 139 -4.27 -1.69 9.29
C CYS A 139 -5.12 -1.04 10.42
N PRO A 140 -5.73 -1.82 11.34
CA PRO A 140 -6.74 -1.33 12.26
C PRO A 140 -6.28 -0.19 13.17
N LEU A 141 -5.09 -0.30 13.76
CA LEU A 141 -4.57 0.73 14.66
C LEU A 141 -4.18 2.02 13.92
N SER A 142 -3.67 1.91 12.68
CA SER A 142 -3.45 3.05 11.80
C SER A 142 -4.77 3.75 11.47
N ASN A 143 -5.79 2.98 11.06
CA ASN A 143 -7.12 3.51 10.74
C ASN A 143 -7.78 4.22 11.93
N LEU A 144 -7.55 3.74 13.16
CA LEU A 144 -7.99 4.42 14.38
C LEU A 144 -7.22 5.74 14.60
N LYS A 145 -5.89 5.73 14.42
CA LYS A 145 -5.03 6.91 14.61
C LYS A 145 -5.33 8.01 13.59
N LEU A 146 -5.59 7.65 12.35
CA LEU A 146 -5.99 8.56 11.27
C LEU A 146 -7.47 8.98 11.36
N LYS A 147 -8.21 8.44 12.34
CA LYS A 147 -9.66 8.70 12.53
C LYS A 147 -10.51 8.26 11.33
N VAL A 148 -10.04 7.33 10.56
CA VAL A 148 -10.84 6.63 9.54
C VAL A 148 -11.97 5.88 10.21
N VAL A 149 -11.70 5.30 11.39
CA VAL A 149 -12.70 4.75 12.30
C VAL A 149 -12.60 5.48 13.64
N GLY A 150 -13.75 5.74 14.27
CA GLY A 150 -13.79 6.42 15.56
C GLY A 150 -13.50 5.48 16.75
N ASP A 151 -13.68 4.18 16.55
CA ASP A 151 -13.54 3.13 17.57
C ASP A 151 -13.27 1.79 16.87
N LEU A 152 -12.34 0.98 17.41
CA LEU A 152 -12.02 -0.33 16.84
C LEU A 152 -13.22 -1.30 16.88
N SER A 153 -14.09 -1.21 17.88
CA SER A 153 -15.30 -2.02 17.93
C SER A 153 -16.27 -1.79 16.75
N ARG A 154 -16.10 -0.69 16.02
CA ARG A 154 -16.86 -0.33 14.81
C ARG A 154 -16.08 -0.57 13.53
N HIS A 155 -14.83 -1.07 13.64
CA HIS A 155 -14.03 -1.34 12.46
C HIS A 155 -14.72 -2.38 11.57
N ASN A 156 -14.75 -2.15 10.28
CA ASN A 156 -15.49 -2.99 9.33
C ASN A 156 -14.75 -4.24 8.86
N LEU A 157 -13.52 -4.46 9.29
CA LEU A 157 -12.67 -5.61 8.86
C LEU A 157 -13.42 -6.94 9.00
N ARG A 158 -14.09 -7.17 10.15
CA ARG A 158 -14.86 -8.40 10.36
C ARG A 158 -15.99 -8.55 9.34
N ARG A 159 -16.76 -7.50 9.09
CA ARG A 159 -17.86 -7.52 8.11
C ARG A 159 -17.34 -7.78 6.70
N MET A 160 -16.22 -7.16 6.32
CA MET A 160 -15.58 -7.41 5.03
C MET A 160 -15.14 -8.87 4.88
N LEU A 161 -14.51 -9.43 5.92
CA LEU A 161 -14.11 -10.84 5.96
C LEU A 161 -15.31 -11.79 5.86
N GLU A 162 -16.36 -11.56 6.65
CA GLU A 162 -17.59 -12.37 6.63
C GLU A 162 -18.31 -12.31 5.28
N ARG A 163 -18.18 -11.21 4.55
CA ARG A 163 -18.68 -11.04 3.18
C ARG A 163 -17.82 -11.70 2.11
N GLY A 164 -16.64 -12.22 2.46
CA GLY A 164 -15.74 -12.93 1.56
C GLY A 164 -14.68 -12.06 0.89
N VAL A 165 -14.44 -10.83 1.35
CA VAL A 165 -13.31 -10.01 0.90
C VAL A 165 -12.01 -10.64 1.40
N LEU A 166 -11.01 -10.72 0.55
CA LEU A 166 -9.69 -11.22 0.91
C LEU A 166 -8.93 -10.15 1.69
N VAL A 167 -8.96 -10.21 3.02
CA VAL A 167 -8.31 -9.23 3.90
C VAL A 167 -7.18 -9.84 4.68
N THR A 168 -6.15 -9.04 4.97
CA THR A 168 -5.08 -9.35 5.92
C THR A 168 -4.99 -8.27 6.97
N VAL A 169 -4.54 -8.63 8.19
CA VAL A 169 -4.28 -7.68 9.28
C VAL A 169 -2.81 -7.29 9.24
N ASN A 170 -2.54 -6.00 9.30
CA ASN A 170 -1.19 -5.43 9.14
C ASN A 170 -0.95 -4.32 10.18
N SER A 171 0.32 -3.99 10.40
CA SER A 171 0.71 -2.98 11.39
C SER A 171 0.82 -1.56 10.83
N ASP A 172 0.86 -1.42 9.49
CA ASP A 172 1.25 -0.17 8.85
C ASP A 172 2.65 0.28 9.31
N ASP A 173 2.82 1.53 9.72
CA ASP A 173 4.04 2.07 10.32
C ASP A 173 3.95 2.09 11.85
N PRO A 174 4.40 1.05 12.56
CA PRO A 174 4.29 0.99 14.01
C PRO A 174 5.14 2.03 14.72
N ALA A 175 6.18 2.56 14.07
CA ALA A 175 6.99 3.64 14.63
C ALA A 175 6.23 4.98 14.67
N TYR A 176 5.32 5.19 13.73
CA TYR A 176 4.50 6.39 13.61
C TYR A 176 3.14 6.25 14.30
N PHE A 177 2.41 5.16 14.02
CA PHE A 177 1.05 4.96 14.54
C PHE A 177 1.02 4.24 15.88
N GLY A 178 2.10 3.55 16.28
CA GLY A 178 2.12 2.62 17.39
C GLY A 178 1.46 1.29 17.02
N GLY A 179 1.69 0.25 17.86
CA GLY A 179 1.05 -1.06 17.66
C GLY A 179 1.70 -1.91 16.57
N TYR A 180 2.58 -2.83 17.00
CA TYR A 180 3.11 -3.86 16.12
C TYR A 180 2.01 -4.86 15.69
N LEU A 181 2.33 -5.79 14.81
CA LEU A 181 1.37 -6.73 14.23
C LEU A 181 0.55 -7.47 15.29
N ASN A 182 1.18 -8.02 16.33
CA ASN A 182 0.48 -8.73 17.38
C ASN A 182 -0.52 -7.84 18.12
N GLN A 183 -0.20 -6.56 18.32
CA GLN A 183 -1.12 -5.60 18.95
C GLN A 183 -2.37 -5.39 18.10
N ASN A 184 -2.23 -5.30 16.77
CA ASN A 184 -3.38 -5.20 15.88
C ASN A 184 -4.33 -6.40 16.01
N PHE A 185 -3.82 -7.61 16.24
CA PHE A 185 -4.64 -8.81 16.47
C PHE A 185 -5.28 -8.84 17.87
N ILE A 186 -4.63 -8.27 18.89
CA ILE A 186 -5.15 -8.27 20.26
C ILE A 186 -6.30 -7.27 20.40
N GLU A 187 -6.25 -6.16 19.70
CA GLU A 187 -7.21 -5.06 19.78
C GLU A 187 -8.47 -5.28 18.91
N LEU A 188 -8.46 -6.26 18.01
CA LEU A 188 -9.61 -6.67 17.18
C LEU A 188 -10.52 -7.66 17.89
#